data_343d11e155440e411b9c4464856f47a9
#
_entry.id   343d11e155440e411b9c4464856f47a9
#
_cell.length_a   1.000
_cell.length_b   1.000
_cell.length_c   1.000
_cell.angle_alpha   90.00
_cell.angle_beta   90.00
_cell.angle_gamma   90.00
#
_symmetry.space_group_name_H-M   'P 1'
#
loop_
_entity.id
_entity.type
_entity.pdbx_description
1 polymer ?
#
loop_
_entity_poly.entity_id
_entity_poly.type
_entity_poly.pdbx_seq_one_letter_code
_entity_poly.pdbx_strand_id
1 'polypeptide(L)'
;MVTSRKPNKRPSMFEVAKLAGVSHQTVSRVINDSPDVSDATRARVQAAIDELGYRPSNSARALASRRSRTIGLIAGGLKFFGLISAITSIESIAREHGLFMSVMMVHEALCTQSDFDNLCDTFNEQNVDAFIFLTPTDVMFAAACRARVNQPRVIVTSTHGQMTVREGMSLISTANKRRTAMVGIDQWGAMAKVVSLLGEYGHKSALYFAGPNEWRDAHTRLDAWRKLAAARSIDSQIVRCHTWDADEAYAHMNHLLDAVS
;
A
#
# COMPACT_ATOMS: atom_id res chain seq x y z
N MET A 1 -41.58 -17.53 27.24
CA MET A 1 -40.33 -18.28 27.52
C MET A 1 -39.36 -18.03 26.38
N VAL A 2 -38.39 -17.17 26.55
CA VAL A 2 -37.36 -16.91 25.55
C VAL A 2 -36.24 -17.93 25.80
N THR A 3 -36.13 -18.91 24.90
CA THR A 3 -35.01 -19.88 24.97
C THR A 3 -33.72 -19.19 24.62
N SER A 4 -32.86 -19.00 25.62
CA SER A 4 -31.49 -18.55 25.50
C SER A 4 -30.72 -19.50 24.58
N ARG A 5 -30.49 -19.11 23.30
CA ARG A 5 -29.52 -19.77 22.43
C ARG A 5 -28.15 -19.59 23.02
N LYS A 6 -27.52 -20.67 23.51
CA LYS A 6 -26.10 -20.71 23.86
C LYS A 6 -25.29 -20.20 22.65
N PRO A 7 -24.32 -19.32 22.84
CA PRO A 7 -23.47 -18.86 21.74
C PRO A 7 -22.80 -20.09 21.10
N ASN A 8 -22.94 -20.22 19.78
CA ASN A 8 -22.38 -21.33 18.99
C ASN A 8 -20.84 -21.25 19.13
N LYS A 9 -20.29 -22.04 20.04
CA LYS A 9 -18.86 -22.10 20.32
C LYS A 9 -18.17 -22.66 19.09
N ARG A 10 -17.32 -21.86 18.44
CA ARG A 10 -16.54 -22.31 17.29
C ARG A 10 -15.71 -23.54 17.68
N PRO A 11 -15.67 -24.58 16.84
CA PRO A 11 -14.85 -25.77 17.10
C PRO A 11 -13.39 -25.36 17.39
N SER A 12 -12.75 -26.07 18.29
CA SER A 12 -11.36 -25.83 18.69
C SER A 12 -10.45 -26.90 18.10
N MET A 13 -9.14 -26.62 18.06
CA MET A 13 -8.12 -27.59 17.65
C MET A 13 -8.15 -28.84 18.55
N PHE A 14 -8.53 -28.72 19.82
CA PHE A 14 -8.68 -29.84 20.75
C PHE A 14 -9.84 -30.78 20.37
N GLU A 15 -10.94 -30.22 19.87
CA GLU A 15 -12.07 -31.03 19.39
C GLU A 15 -11.71 -31.79 18.11
N VAL A 16 -10.97 -31.15 17.18
CA VAL A 16 -10.39 -31.84 16.01
C VAL A 16 -9.44 -32.97 16.43
N ALA A 17 -8.54 -32.71 17.36
CA ALA A 17 -7.61 -33.71 17.87
C ALA A 17 -8.34 -34.92 18.48
N LYS A 18 -9.39 -34.66 19.27
CA LYS A 18 -10.22 -35.71 19.89
C LYS A 18 -10.94 -36.52 18.83
N LEU A 19 -11.55 -35.90 17.81
CA LEU A 19 -12.26 -36.58 16.75
C LEU A 19 -11.32 -37.43 15.86
N ALA A 20 -10.16 -36.87 15.50
CA ALA A 20 -9.16 -37.53 14.66
C ALA A 20 -8.35 -38.60 15.42
N GLY A 21 -8.46 -38.74 16.78
CA GLY A 21 -7.70 -39.66 17.59
C GLY A 21 -6.19 -39.39 17.60
N VAL A 22 -5.79 -38.12 17.63
CA VAL A 22 -4.39 -37.68 17.62
C VAL A 22 -4.13 -36.59 18.66
N SER A 23 -2.86 -36.22 18.88
CA SER A 23 -2.52 -35.09 19.73
C SER A 23 -2.86 -33.77 19.04
N HIS A 24 -3.09 -32.67 19.81
CA HIS A 24 -3.28 -31.34 19.25
C HIS A 24 -2.02 -30.84 18.48
N GLN A 25 -0.82 -31.31 18.87
CA GLN A 25 0.42 -31.04 18.15
C GLN A 25 0.41 -31.68 16.75
N THR A 26 -0.13 -32.90 16.64
CA THR A 26 -0.28 -33.60 15.35
C THR A 26 -1.28 -32.80 14.44
N VAL A 27 -2.39 -32.35 15.00
CA VAL A 27 -3.32 -31.47 14.26
C VAL A 27 -2.62 -30.20 13.80
N SER A 28 -1.84 -29.55 14.67
CA SER A 28 -1.07 -28.36 14.31
C SER A 28 -0.06 -28.64 13.19
N ARG A 29 0.63 -29.77 13.20
CA ARG A 29 1.56 -30.19 12.15
C ARG A 29 0.83 -30.38 10.80
N VAL A 30 -0.34 -31.03 10.82
CA VAL A 30 -1.16 -31.19 9.59
C VAL A 30 -1.60 -29.83 9.03
N ILE A 31 -2.11 -28.94 9.88
CA ILE A 31 -2.55 -27.60 9.47
C ILE A 31 -1.40 -26.75 8.89
N ASN A 32 -0.17 -26.97 9.37
CA ASN A 32 1.02 -26.26 8.90
C ASN A 32 1.81 -27.03 7.83
N ASP A 33 1.21 -28.07 7.27
CA ASP A 33 1.75 -28.88 6.18
C ASP A 33 3.14 -29.49 6.45
N SER A 34 3.37 -29.90 7.71
CA SER A 34 4.63 -30.52 8.12
C SER A 34 4.87 -31.83 7.37
N PRO A 35 6.09 -32.06 6.84
CA PRO A 35 6.44 -33.32 6.19
C PRO A 35 6.49 -34.54 7.14
N ASP A 36 6.56 -34.28 8.44
CA ASP A 36 6.72 -35.36 9.48
C ASP A 36 5.41 -36.08 9.81
N VAL A 37 4.33 -35.87 9.02
CA VAL A 37 3.01 -36.50 9.26
C VAL A 37 2.68 -37.44 8.13
N SER A 38 2.38 -38.71 8.48
CA SER A 38 1.99 -39.70 7.49
C SER A 38 0.68 -39.34 6.79
N ASP A 39 0.52 -39.76 5.52
CA ASP A 39 -0.66 -39.48 4.71
C ASP A 39 -1.94 -40.00 5.37
N ALA A 40 -1.91 -41.17 5.99
CA ALA A 40 -3.05 -41.73 6.71
C ALA A 40 -3.47 -40.88 7.93
N THR A 41 -2.52 -40.27 8.63
CA THR A 41 -2.81 -39.37 9.74
C THR A 41 -3.34 -38.01 9.21
N ARG A 42 -2.76 -37.52 8.13
CA ARG A 42 -3.21 -36.30 7.46
C ARG A 42 -4.65 -36.44 7.01
N ALA A 43 -5.02 -37.52 6.34
CA ALA A 43 -6.38 -37.81 5.90
C ALA A 43 -7.41 -37.84 7.05
N ARG A 44 -7.08 -38.48 8.18
CA ARG A 44 -7.95 -38.51 9.37
C ARG A 44 -8.18 -37.13 9.97
N VAL A 45 -7.12 -36.35 10.08
CA VAL A 45 -7.21 -34.98 10.62
C VAL A 45 -8.02 -34.10 9.69
N GLN A 46 -7.81 -34.22 8.37
CA GLN A 46 -8.57 -33.43 7.40
C GLN A 46 -10.07 -33.79 7.45
N ALA A 47 -10.43 -35.06 7.52
CA ALA A 47 -11.82 -35.51 7.68
C ALA A 47 -12.47 -34.92 8.96
N ALA A 48 -11.74 -34.90 10.09
CA ALA A 48 -12.22 -34.30 11.32
C ALA A 48 -12.39 -32.77 11.23
N ILE A 49 -11.51 -32.07 10.50
CA ILE A 49 -11.61 -30.63 10.23
C ILE A 49 -12.87 -30.36 9.43
N ASP A 50 -13.12 -31.13 8.38
CA ASP A 50 -14.27 -30.94 7.48
C ASP A 50 -15.59 -31.26 8.21
N GLU A 51 -15.63 -32.34 9.00
CA GLU A 51 -16.81 -32.73 9.78
C GLU A 51 -17.21 -31.68 10.83
N LEU A 52 -16.23 -31.13 11.55
CA LEU A 52 -16.47 -30.11 12.57
C LEU A 52 -16.66 -28.69 11.99
N GLY A 53 -16.37 -28.49 10.69
CA GLY A 53 -16.29 -27.15 10.11
C GLY A 53 -15.22 -26.30 10.79
N TYR A 54 -14.15 -26.93 11.32
CA TYR A 54 -13.08 -26.22 12.01
C TYR A 54 -12.30 -25.36 11.03
N ARG A 55 -12.17 -24.08 11.38
CA ARG A 55 -11.30 -23.16 10.65
C ARG A 55 -10.17 -22.72 11.55
N PRO A 56 -8.90 -22.97 11.17
CA PRO A 56 -7.75 -22.54 11.95
C PRO A 56 -7.82 -21.03 12.23
N SER A 57 -7.74 -20.66 13.51
CA SER A 57 -7.68 -19.23 13.87
C SER A 57 -6.31 -18.67 13.50
N ASN A 58 -6.30 -17.56 12.76
CA ASN A 58 -5.07 -16.84 12.47
C ASN A 58 -4.34 -16.41 13.74
N SER A 59 -5.09 -16.03 14.79
CA SER A 59 -4.52 -15.67 16.08
C SER A 59 -3.78 -16.85 16.75
N ALA A 60 -4.34 -18.07 16.68
CA ALA A 60 -3.68 -19.27 17.21
C ALA A 60 -2.43 -19.64 16.39
N ARG A 61 -2.49 -19.47 15.07
CA ARG A 61 -1.34 -19.68 14.17
C ARG A 61 -0.27 -18.62 14.41
N ALA A 62 -0.64 -17.37 14.57
CA ALA A 62 0.25 -16.26 14.89
C ALA A 62 0.99 -16.48 16.22
N LEU A 63 0.28 -16.97 17.24
CA LEU A 63 0.87 -17.29 18.53
C LEU A 63 1.92 -18.42 18.42
N ALA A 64 1.63 -19.46 17.64
CA ALA A 64 2.52 -20.60 17.44
C ALA A 64 3.75 -20.26 16.59
N SER A 65 3.58 -19.45 15.52
CA SER A 65 4.64 -19.11 14.57
C SER A 65 5.36 -17.79 14.91
N ARG A 66 4.85 -17.02 15.86
CA ARG A 66 5.24 -15.62 16.15
C ARG A 66 5.15 -14.71 14.93
N ARG A 67 4.30 -15.05 13.97
CA ARG A 67 4.02 -14.26 12.75
C ARG A 67 2.53 -14.18 12.51
N SER A 68 2.02 -12.98 12.36
CA SER A 68 0.59 -12.74 12.06
C SER A 68 0.25 -13.00 10.59
N ARG A 69 1.25 -13.01 9.73
CA ARG A 69 1.11 -12.99 8.26
C ARG A 69 0.29 -11.81 7.77
N THR A 70 0.32 -10.72 8.51
CA THR A 70 -0.44 -9.49 8.21
C THR A 70 0.51 -8.37 7.86
N ILE A 71 0.21 -7.66 6.78
CA ILE A 71 0.87 -6.44 6.37
C ILE A 71 -0.02 -5.26 6.78
N GLY A 72 0.54 -4.28 7.48
CA GLY A 72 -0.11 -3.01 7.75
C GLY A 72 0.13 -2.05 6.59
N LEU A 73 -0.93 -1.54 5.98
CA LEU A 73 -0.86 -0.55 4.91
C LEU A 73 -1.45 0.78 5.38
N ILE A 74 -0.65 1.85 5.33
CA ILE A 74 -1.09 3.23 5.56
C ILE A 74 -1.12 3.95 4.23
N ALA A 75 -2.27 4.54 3.88
CA ALA A 75 -2.46 5.27 2.65
C ALA A 75 -3.29 6.55 2.83
N GLY A 76 -3.11 7.51 1.94
CA GLY A 76 -3.96 8.69 1.79
C GLY A 76 -4.57 8.75 0.40
N GLY A 77 -5.52 9.68 0.17
CA GLY A 77 -5.99 9.98 -1.18
C GLY A 77 -6.88 8.92 -1.84
N LEU A 78 -7.74 8.25 -1.10
CA LEU A 78 -8.63 7.18 -1.60
C LEU A 78 -9.58 7.58 -2.74
N LYS A 79 -9.74 8.85 -3.02
CA LYS A 79 -10.58 9.32 -4.12
C LYS A 79 -9.94 9.10 -5.50
N PHE A 80 -8.64 8.78 -5.53
CA PHE A 80 -7.86 8.82 -6.75
C PHE A 80 -7.53 7.42 -7.27
N PHE A 81 -7.78 7.22 -8.55
CA PHE A 81 -7.65 5.94 -9.24
C PHE A 81 -6.28 5.25 -9.03
N GLY A 82 -5.19 6.01 -9.10
CA GLY A 82 -3.83 5.43 -8.98
C GLY A 82 -3.58 4.76 -7.64
N LEU A 83 -4.04 5.37 -6.54
CA LEU A 83 -3.86 4.82 -5.19
C LEU A 83 -4.77 3.62 -4.95
N ILE A 84 -6.03 3.67 -5.41
CA ILE A 84 -6.95 2.53 -5.32
C ILE A 84 -6.39 1.34 -6.11
N SER A 85 -5.92 1.56 -7.34
CA SER A 85 -5.28 0.53 -8.15
C SER A 85 -4.06 -0.08 -7.47
N ALA A 86 -3.21 0.75 -6.84
CA ALA A 86 -2.05 0.26 -6.12
C ALA A 86 -2.45 -0.62 -4.93
N ILE A 87 -3.42 -0.18 -4.11
CA ILE A 87 -3.92 -0.96 -2.97
C ILE A 87 -4.50 -2.30 -3.43
N THR A 88 -5.33 -2.30 -4.47
CA THR A 88 -5.94 -3.51 -5.03
C THR A 88 -4.88 -4.50 -5.54
N SER A 89 -3.86 -3.99 -6.25
CA SER A 89 -2.77 -4.84 -6.75
C SER A 89 -1.92 -5.42 -5.63
N ILE A 90 -1.60 -4.62 -4.61
CA ILE A 90 -0.85 -5.06 -3.43
C ILE A 90 -1.64 -6.14 -2.69
N GLU A 91 -2.96 -5.94 -2.48
CA GLU A 91 -3.83 -6.91 -1.81
C GLU A 91 -3.86 -8.25 -2.57
N SER A 92 -4.05 -8.21 -3.90
CA SER A 92 -4.08 -9.43 -4.71
C SER A 92 -2.80 -10.24 -4.57
N ILE A 93 -1.63 -9.58 -4.69
CA ILE A 93 -0.33 -10.24 -4.55
C ILE A 93 -0.12 -10.74 -3.12
N ALA A 94 -0.48 -9.97 -2.10
CA ALA A 94 -0.37 -10.39 -0.70
C ALA A 94 -1.20 -11.66 -0.46
N ARG A 95 -2.42 -11.72 -0.95
CA ARG A 95 -3.33 -12.87 -0.85
C ARG A 95 -2.80 -14.11 -1.57
N GLU A 96 -2.20 -13.96 -2.77
CA GLU A 96 -1.55 -15.06 -3.49
C GLU A 96 -0.40 -15.67 -2.69
N HIS A 97 0.30 -14.87 -1.88
CA HIS A 97 1.36 -15.32 -0.98
C HIS A 97 0.84 -15.74 0.41
N GLY A 98 -0.48 -15.82 0.59
CA GLY A 98 -1.13 -16.20 1.85
C GLY A 98 -0.89 -15.19 2.97
N LEU A 99 -0.70 -13.92 2.63
CA LEU A 99 -0.61 -12.79 3.55
C LEU A 99 -1.96 -12.09 3.65
N PHE A 100 -2.24 -11.50 4.79
CA PHE A 100 -3.39 -10.63 5.01
C PHE A 100 -2.95 -9.17 4.94
N MET A 101 -3.85 -8.30 4.52
CA MET A 101 -3.60 -6.87 4.52
C MET A 101 -4.61 -6.16 5.42
N SER A 102 -4.11 -5.39 6.36
CA SER A 102 -4.89 -4.46 7.17
C SER A 102 -4.60 -3.05 6.69
N VAL A 103 -5.63 -2.27 6.39
CA VAL A 103 -5.48 -0.94 5.76
C VAL A 103 -6.00 0.13 6.72
N MET A 104 -5.19 1.15 6.95
CA MET A 104 -5.59 2.37 7.64
C MET A 104 -5.40 3.58 6.72
N MET A 105 -6.38 4.47 6.75
CA MET A 105 -6.42 5.62 5.86
C MET A 105 -6.20 6.90 6.63
N VAL A 106 -5.49 7.84 6.01
CA VAL A 106 -5.32 9.20 6.51
C VAL A 106 -5.81 10.20 5.47
N HIS A 107 -6.18 11.37 5.95
CA HIS A 107 -6.37 12.52 5.06
C HIS A 107 -5.00 13.09 4.71
N GLU A 108 -4.57 12.93 3.48
CA GLU A 108 -3.21 13.19 3.02
C GLU A 108 -2.72 14.62 3.25
N ALA A 109 -3.63 15.61 3.18
CA ALA A 109 -3.30 17.02 3.40
C ALA A 109 -3.21 17.41 4.88
N LEU A 110 -3.82 16.63 5.79
CA LEU A 110 -3.91 16.94 7.22
C LEU A 110 -3.06 16.00 8.09
N CYS A 111 -2.42 15.00 7.51
CA CYS A 111 -1.65 14.00 8.23
C CYS A 111 -0.41 14.62 8.89
N THR A 112 -0.38 14.59 10.21
CA THR A 112 0.81 14.98 10.98
C THR A 112 1.73 13.77 11.23
N GLN A 113 2.96 14.03 11.69
CA GLN A 113 3.87 12.95 12.14
C GLN A 113 3.25 12.15 13.28
N SER A 114 2.57 12.83 14.22
CA SER A 114 1.92 12.17 15.37
C SER A 114 0.79 11.24 14.92
N ASP A 115 -0.04 11.68 13.96
CA ASP A 115 -1.11 10.84 13.42
C ASP A 115 -0.53 9.58 12.77
N PHE A 116 0.55 9.75 12.01
CA PHE A 116 1.22 8.64 11.33
C PHE A 116 1.83 7.64 12.33
N ASP A 117 2.49 8.15 13.37
CA ASP A 117 3.07 7.32 14.42
C ASP A 117 1.98 6.56 15.21
N ASN A 118 0.84 7.21 15.54
CA ASN A 118 -0.31 6.56 16.20
C ASN A 118 -0.89 5.40 15.36
N LEU A 119 -0.95 5.55 14.03
CA LEU A 119 -1.37 4.46 13.15
C LEU A 119 -0.37 3.31 13.15
N CYS A 120 0.92 3.61 13.15
CA CYS A 120 1.96 2.60 13.28
C CYS A 120 1.84 1.84 14.61
N ASP A 121 1.56 2.53 15.72
CA ASP A 121 1.37 1.91 17.03
C ASP A 121 0.13 1.01 17.05
N THR A 122 -0.98 1.45 16.44
CA THR A 122 -2.19 0.61 16.29
C THR A 122 -1.90 -0.67 15.50
N PHE A 123 -1.09 -0.60 14.45
CA PHE A 123 -0.65 -1.80 13.73
C PHE A 123 0.31 -2.68 14.53
N ASN A 124 1.17 -2.07 15.36
CA ASN A 124 2.05 -2.81 16.27
C ASN A 124 1.24 -3.61 17.29
N GLU A 125 0.15 -3.05 17.82
CA GLU A 125 -0.80 -3.77 18.70
C GLU A 125 -1.46 -4.97 17.98
N GLN A 126 -1.69 -4.85 16.68
CA GLN A 126 -2.19 -5.95 15.84
C GLN A 126 -1.09 -6.96 15.44
N ASN A 127 0.15 -6.74 15.86
CA ASN A 127 1.31 -7.57 15.56
C ASN A 127 1.55 -7.77 14.05
N VAL A 128 1.45 -6.71 13.23
CA VAL A 128 1.76 -6.81 11.81
C VAL A 128 3.23 -7.19 11.60
N ASP A 129 3.51 -7.99 10.57
CA ASP A 129 4.86 -8.48 10.27
C ASP A 129 5.67 -7.50 9.41
N ALA A 130 4.99 -6.63 8.67
CA ALA A 130 5.60 -5.62 7.79
C ALA A 130 4.65 -4.45 7.55
N PHE A 131 5.22 -3.35 7.04
CA PHE A 131 4.46 -2.16 6.66
C PHE A 131 4.60 -1.84 5.18
N ILE A 132 3.53 -1.29 4.60
CA ILE A 132 3.56 -0.60 3.31
C ILE A 132 2.97 0.80 3.54
N PHE A 133 3.71 1.81 3.12
CA PHE A 133 3.31 3.21 3.21
C PHE A 133 3.12 3.78 1.81
N LEU A 134 1.88 4.10 1.44
CA LEU A 134 1.56 4.82 0.20
C LEU A 134 1.60 6.32 0.50
N THR A 135 2.59 7.02 -0.02
CA THR A 135 2.92 8.39 0.37
C THR A 135 2.78 9.35 -0.80
N PRO A 136 1.54 9.81 -1.10
CA PRO A 136 1.28 10.69 -2.23
C PRO A 136 1.78 12.12 -2.02
N THR A 137 1.98 12.57 -0.77
CA THR A 137 2.41 13.92 -0.41
C THR A 137 3.78 13.94 0.25
N ASP A 138 4.44 15.10 0.26
CA ASP A 138 5.74 15.29 0.93
C ASP A 138 5.64 15.07 2.43
N VAL A 139 4.54 15.50 3.04
CA VAL A 139 4.29 15.32 4.48
C VAL A 139 4.21 13.85 4.83
N MET A 140 3.42 13.06 4.09
CA MET A 140 3.31 11.61 4.30
C MET A 140 4.63 10.89 4.02
N PHE A 141 5.35 11.29 2.98
CA PHE A 141 6.66 10.72 2.67
C PHE A 141 7.66 10.93 3.82
N ALA A 142 7.74 12.16 4.33
CA ALA A 142 8.61 12.48 5.45
C ALA A 142 8.20 11.71 6.72
N ALA A 143 6.89 11.61 7.00
CA ALA A 143 6.37 10.84 8.13
C ALA A 143 6.71 9.35 8.02
N ALA A 144 6.51 8.74 6.87
CA ALA A 144 6.87 7.34 6.60
C ALA A 144 8.37 7.07 6.78
N CYS A 145 9.23 8.00 6.31
CA CYS A 145 10.67 7.88 6.49
C CYS A 145 11.09 7.93 7.96
N ARG A 146 10.44 8.78 8.76
CA ARG A 146 10.72 8.96 10.20
C ARG A 146 9.97 7.99 11.11
N ALA A 147 9.02 7.22 10.59
CA ALA A 147 8.20 6.31 11.38
C ALA A 147 9.02 5.37 12.27
N ARG A 148 8.61 5.24 13.53
CA ARG A 148 9.31 4.45 14.55
C ARG A 148 8.84 3.01 14.58
N VAL A 149 9.04 2.28 13.48
CA VAL A 149 8.68 0.85 13.38
C VAL A 149 9.93 -0.02 13.26
N ASN A 150 9.88 -1.20 13.85
CA ASN A 150 10.98 -2.16 13.84
C ASN A 150 10.84 -3.21 12.74
N GLN A 151 9.66 -3.36 12.17
CA GLN A 151 9.36 -4.29 11.10
C GLN A 151 9.95 -3.81 9.76
N PRO A 152 10.16 -4.71 8.81
CA PRO A 152 10.42 -4.35 7.43
C PRO A 152 9.32 -3.44 6.87
N ARG A 153 9.70 -2.46 6.06
CA ARG A 153 8.75 -1.55 5.42
C ARG A 153 9.09 -1.24 3.99
N VAL A 154 8.06 -0.99 3.21
CA VAL A 154 8.15 -0.50 1.83
C VAL A 154 7.48 0.87 1.78
N ILE A 155 8.19 1.89 1.30
CA ILE A 155 7.64 3.22 1.05
C ILE A 155 7.39 3.32 -0.44
N VAL A 156 6.13 3.47 -0.82
CA VAL A 156 5.68 3.67 -2.19
C VAL A 156 5.43 5.15 -2.40
N THR A 157 6.14 5.76 -3.33
CA THR A 157 6.10 7.21 -3.56
C THR A 157 6.38 7.54 -5.01
N SER A 158 6.16 8.77 -5.43
CA SER A 158 6.61 9.26 -6.72
C SER A 158 8.11 9.55 -6.67
N THR A 159 8.82 9.19 -7.72
CA THR A 159 10.27 9.30 -7.76
C THR A 159 10.75 10.30 -8.81
N HIS A 160 11.88 10.93 -8.50
CA HIS A 160 12.76 11.58 -9.45
C HIS A 160 14.08 10.79 -9.50
N GLY A 161 14.00 9.52 -9.92
CA GLY A 161 15.14 8.62 -9.98
C GLY A 161 15.86 8.50 -8.62
N GLN A 162 17.20 8.56 -8.64
CA GLN A 162 18.02 8.42 -7.44
C GLN A 162 17.90 9.58 -6.43
N MET A 163 17.39 10.75 -6.85
CA MET A 163 17.25 11.90 -5.93
C MET A 163 16.27 11.60 -4.81
N THR A 164 15.10 11.03 -5.12
CA THR A 164 14.09 10.66 -4.13
C THR A 164 14.61 9.60 -3.15
N VAL A 165 15.39 8.64 -3.65
CA VAL A 165 16.01 7.61 -2.78
C VAL A 165 16.99 8.25 -1.80
N ARG A 166 17.84 9.19 -2.26
CA ARG A 166 18.79 9.92 -1.38
C ARG A 166 18.07 10.76 -0.34
N GLU A 167 17.02 11.48 -0.74
CA GLU A 167 16.16 12.24 0.17
C GLU A 167 15.61 11.36 1.27
N GLY A 168 14.90 10.29 0.92
CA GLY A 168 14.33 9.37 1.88
C GLY A 168 15.38 8.72 2.79
N MET A 169 16.51 8.29 2.22
CA MET A 169 17.60 7.69 3.01
C MET A 169 18.23 8.67 3.99
N SER A 170 18.17 9.98 3.75
CA SER A 170 18.62 11.01 4.71
C SER A 170 17.69 11.14 5.91
N LEU A 171 16.40 10.89 5.72
CA LEU A 171 15.36 10.98 6.75
C LEU A 171 15.22 9.72 7.59
N ILE A 172 15.62 8.57 7.05
CA ILE A 172 15.50 7.27 7.72
C ILE A 172 16.63 7.07 8.72
N SER A 173 16.29 6.67 9.95
CA SER A 173 17.29 6.32 10.96
C SER A 173 18.20 5.19 10.50
N THR A 174 19.46 5.21 10.94
CA THR A 174 20.48 4.19 10.54
C THR A 174 20.01 2.77 10.85
N ALA A 175 19.34 2.56 11.97
CA ALA A 175 18.80 1.24 12.37
C ALA A 175 17.76 0.70 11.38
N ASN A 176 17.00 1.59 10.74
CA ASN A 176 15.90 1.24 9.85
C ASN A 176 16.29 1.18 8.37
N LYS A 177 17.45 1.71 7.98
CA LYS A 177 17.87 1.72 6.56
C LYS A 177 17.87 0.34 5.91
N ARG A 178 18.36 -0.67 6.61
CA ARG A 178 18.43 -2.07 6.10
C ARG A 178 17.07 -2.77 6.01
N ARG A 179 16.04 -2.21 6.65
CA ARG A 179 14.67 -2.75 6.69
C ARG A 179 13.68 -1.93 5.87
N THR A 180 14.18 -0.94 5.12
CA THR A 180 13.35 -0.05 4.30
C THR A 180 13.69 -0.23 2.84
N ALA A 181 12.68 -0.54 2.04
CA ALA A 181 12.73 -0.45 0.59
C ALA A 181 11.89 0.74 0.12
N MET A 182 12.29 1.35 -0.99
CA MET A 182 11.51 2.39 -1.67
C MET A 182 11.15 1.90 -3.06
N VAL A 183 9.89 2.10 -3.43
CA VAL A 183 9.35 1.77 -4.75
C VAL A 183 8.57 2.97 -5.24
N GLY A 184 8.65 3.26 -6.51
CA GLY A 184 7.87 4.37 -7.06
C GLY A 184 7.89 4.44 -8.56
N ILE A 185 6.96 5.23 -9.09
CA ILE A 185 6.87 5.54 -10.51
C ILE A 185 7.84 6.70 -10.80
N ASP A 186 8.71 6.52 -11.78
CA ASP A 186 9.60 7.59 -12.26
C ASP A 186 8.80 8.62 -13.07
N GLN A 187 8.27 9.60 -12.36
CA GLN A 187 7.47 10.68 -12.95
C GLN A 187 8.32 11.59 -13.85
N TRP A 188 9.59 11.78 -13.51
CA TRP A 188 10.49 12.56 -14.34
C TRP A 188 10.75 11.89 -15.68
N GLY A 189 11.11 10.61 -15.68
CA GLY A 189 11.32 9.84 -16.89
C GLY A 189 10.07 9.72 -17.75
N ALA A 190 8.88 9.62 -17.13
CA ALA A 190 7.62 9.65 -17.84
C ALA A 190 7.41 10.98 -18.59
N MET A 191 7.65 12.11 -17.93
CA MET A 191 7.53 13.44 -18.58
C MET A 191 8.58 13.64 -19.67
N ALA A 192 9.79 13.10 -19.50
CA ALA A 192 10.81 13.15 -20.55
C ALA A 192 10.35 12.47 -21.84
N LYS A 193 9.67 11.32 -21.72
CA LYS A 193 9.06 10.64 -22.87
C LYS A 193 7.96 11.46 -23.53
N VAL A 194 7.07 12.08 -22.73
CA VAL A 194 5.99 12.94 -23.26
C VAL A 194 6.57 14.12 -24.04
N VAL A 195 7.54 14.84 -23.45
CA VAL A 195 8.16 16.00 -24.12
C VAL A 195 8.95 15.58 -25.37
N SER A 196 9.59 14.38 -25.35
CA SER A 196 10.25 13.82 -26.53
C SER A 196 9.25 13.61 -27.66
N LEU A 197 8.12 12.97 -27.35
CA LEU A 197 7.07 12.67 -28.30
C LEU A 197 6.51 13.94 -28.95
N LEU A 198 6.20 14.97 -28.14
CA LEU A 198 5.75 16.25 -28.65
C LEU A 198 6.75 16.86 -29.64
N GLY A 199 8.05 16.81 -29.33
CA GLY A 199 9.10 17.29 -30.24
C GLY A 199 9.20 16.47 -31.53
N GLU A 200 9.06 15.15 -31.47
CA GLU A 200 9.07 14.23 -32.63
C GLU A 200 7.89 14.52 -33.58
N TYR A 201 6.72 14.85 -33.03
CA TYR A 201 5.55 15.28 -33.83
C TYR A 201 5.58 16.74 -34.24
N GLY A 202 6.65 17.48 -33.93
CA GLY A 202 6.86 18.85 -34.41
C GLY A 202 6.05 19.90 -33.64
N HIS A 203 5.45 19.56 -32.50
CA HIS A 203 4.73 20.53 -31.68
C HIS A 203 5.66 21.60 -31.13
N LYS A 204 5.28 22.87 -31.29
CA LYS A 204 6.02 24.04 -30.84
C LYS A 204 5.40 24.71 -29.63
N SER A 205 4.14 24.41 -29.35
CA SER A 205 3.40 24.93 -28.18
C SER A 205 2.60 23.83 -27.53
N ALA A 206 2.35 23.98 -26.23
CA ALA A 206 1.56 23.00 -25.46
C ALA A 206 0.88 23.69 -24.28
N LEU A 207 -0.30 23.21 -23.93
CA LEU A 207 -1.01 23.57 -22.71
C LEU A 207 -0.82 22.43 -21.69
N TYR A 208 -0.31 22.76 -20.51
CA TYR A 208 -0.07 21.80 -19.45
C TYR A 208 -0.95 22.07 -18.23
N PHE A 209 -1.83 21.12 -17.89
CA PHE A 209 -2.63 21.15 -16.68
C PHE A 209 -1.84 20.50 -15.55
N ALA A 210 -1.38 21.31 -14.60
CA ALA A 210 -0.64 20.84 -13.43
C ALA A 210 -1.62 20.47 -12.31
N GLY A 211 -1.46 19.29 -11.73
CA GLY A 211 -2.22 18.88 -10.54
C GLY A 211 -1.81 19.61 -9.26
N PRO A 212 -2.45 19.27 -8.13
CA PRO A 212 -2.23 19.91 -6.83
C PRO A 212 -0.77 19.87 -6.40
N ASN A 213 -0.24 20.99 -5.95
CA ASN A 213 1.20 21.16 -5.72
C ASN A 213 1.73 20.37 -4.51
N GLU A 214 0.90 20.04 -3.56
CA GLU A 214 1.24 19.21 -2.39
C GLU A 214 1.45 17.74 -2.72
N TRP A 215 1.05 17.29 -3.92
CA TRP A 215 1.22 15.94 -4.41
C TRP A 215 2.59 15.74 -5.06
N ARG A 216 3.34 14.76 -4.57
CA ARG A 216 4.69 14.46 -5.06
C ARG A 216 4.75 14.19 -6.55
N ASP A 217 3.80 13.46 -7.09
CA ASP A 217 3.73 13.16 -8.52
C ASP A 217 3.38 14.41 -9.35
N ALA A 218 2.51 15.30 -8.87
CA ALA A 218 2.14 16.52 -9.54
C ALA A 218 3.32 17.49 -9.66
N HIS A 219 3.97 17.82 -8.54
CA HIS A 219 5.10 18.76 -8.58
C HIS A 219 6.32 18.17 -9.30
N THR A 220 6.58 16.85 -9.17
CA THR A 220 7.67 16.21 -9.93
C THR A 220 7.43 16.28 -11.43
N ARG A 221 6.20 16.01 -11.89
CA ARG A 221 5.82 16.16 -13.31
C ARG A 221 5.91 17.60 -13.79
N LEU A 222 5.44 18.56 -12.98
CA LEU A 222 5.51 19.98 -13.32
C LEU A 222 6.94 20.48 -13.46
N ASP A 223 7.83 20.10 -12.54
CA ASP A 223 9.25 20.48 -12.59
C ASP A 223 9.96 19.86 -13.78
N ALA A 224 9.68 18.60 -14.08
CA ALA A 224 10.16 17.92 -15.27
C ALA A 224 9.66 18.61 -16.54
N TRP A 225 8.35 18.89 -16.61
CA TRP A 225 7.73 19.59 -17.72
C TRP A 225 8.44 20.92 -18.01
N ARG A 226 8.55 21.79 -17.00
CA ARG A 226 9.18 23.12 -17.16
C ARG A 226 10.59 23.03 -17.73
N LYS A 227 11.42 22.15 -17.19
CA LYS A 227 12.82 22.01 -17.61
C LYS A 227 12.95 21.40 -18.99
N LEU A 228 12.18 20.36 -19.26
CA LEU A 228 12.30 19.59 -20.50
C LEU A 228 11.63 20.27 -21.69
N ALA A 229 10.49 20.93 -21.49
CA ALA A 229 9.83 21.73 -22.54
C ALA A 229 10.69 22.94 -22.94
N ALA A 230 11.24 23.65 -21.95
CA ALA A 230 12.16 24.76 -22.21
C ALA A 230 13.41 24.32 -22.98
N ALA A 231 14.00 23.18 -22.62
CA ALA A 231 15.19 22.62 -23.32
C ALA A 231 14.90 22.24 -24.78
N ARG A 232 13.64 22.03 -25.17
CA ARG A 232 13.20 21.74 -26.55
C ARG A 232 12.52 22.92 -27.22
N SER A 233 12.55 24.11 -26.61
CA SER A 233 11.92 25.31 -27.14
C SER A 233 10.42 25.11 -27.43
N ILE A 234 9.73 24.33 -26.60
CA ILE A 234 8.30 24.18 -26.63
C ILE A 234 7.71 25.33 -25.79
N ASP A 235 6.98 26.24 -26.41
CA ASP A 235 6.22 27.27 -25.71
C ASP A 235 5.13 26.61 -24.86
N SER A 236 5.05 26.95 -23.59
CA SER A 236 4.23 26.20 -22.65
C SER A 236 3.41 27.13 -21.75
N GLN A 237 2.11 27.10 -21.93
CA GLN A 237 1.18 27.66 -20.97
C GLN A 237 0.86 26.63 -19.89
N ILE A 238 1.02 27.03 -18.62
CA ILE A 238 0.78 26.15 -17.48
C ILE A 238 -0.49 26.62 -16.75
N VAL A 239 -1.48 25.73 -16.68
CA VAL A 239 -2.71 25.90 -15.89
C VAL A 239 -2.58 25.11 -14.61
N ARG A 240 -2.77 25.76 -13.47
CA ARG A 240 -2.69 25.11 -12.16
C ARG A 240 -4.08 24.68 -11.69
N CYS A 241 -4.24 23.40 -11.41
CA CYS A 241 -5.41 22.84 -10.74
C CYS A 241 -5.08 22.61 -9.26
N HIS A 242 -6.05 22.87 -8.39
CA HIS A 242 -5.93 22.70 -6.95
C HIS A 242 -6.40 21.32 -6.50
N THR A 243 -7.14 20.64 -7.38
CA THR A 243 -7.65 19.28 -7.17
C THR A 243 -7.27 18.37 -8.33
N TRP A 244 -7.56 17.09 -8.19
CA TRP A 244 -7.49 16.12 -9.29
C TRP A 244 -8.83 15.96 -10.01
N ASP A 245 -9.82 16.79 -9.69
CA ASP A 245 -11.14 16.70 -10.28
C ASP A 245 -11.13 17.19 -11.73
N ALA A 246 -11.72 16.39 -12.61
CA ALA A 246 -11.79 16.71 -14.03
C ALA A 246 -12.59 18.01 -14.31
N ASP A 247 -13.58 18.31 -13.46
CA ASP A 247 -14.42 19.50 -13.59
C ASP A 247 -13.62 20.79 -13.46
N GLU A 248 -12.61 20.83 -12.59
CA GLU A 248 -11.73 22.01 -12.46
C GLU A 248 -10.92 22.23 -13.75
N ALA A 249 -10.31 21.16 -14.28
CA ALA A 249 -9.56 21.23 -15.53
C ALA A 249 -10.46 21.64 -16.72
N TYR A 250 -11.69 21.10 -16.75
CA TYR A 250 -12.69 21.45 -17.77
C TYR A 250 -13.10 22.92 -17.70
N ALA A 251 -13.35 23.46 -16.50
CA ALA A 251 -13.68 24.86 -16.31
C ALA A 251 -12.53 25.77 -16.77
N HIS A 252 -11.30 25.46 -16.44
CA HIS A 252 -10.13 26.19 -16.90
C HIS A 252 -9.99 26.14 -18.43
N MET A 253 -10.23 25.01 -19.07
CA MET A 253 -10.15 24.87 -20.51
C MET A 253 -11.21 25.74 -21.21
N ASN A 254 -12.45 25.69 -20.72
CA ASN A 254 -13.53 26.54 -21.31
C ASN A 254 -13.18 28.01 -21.20
N HIS A 255 -12.70 28.50 -20.06
CA HIS A 255 -12.28 29.89 -19.91
C HIS A 255 -11.17 30.28 -20.89
N LEU A 256 -10.22 29.37 -21.17
CA LEU A 256 -9.16 29.64 -22.14
C LEU A 256 -9.69 29.68 -23.57
N LEU A 257 -10.65 28.84 -23.93
CA LEU A 257 -11.27 28.83 -25.25
C LEU A 257 -12.11 30.07 -25.49
N ASP A 258 -12.88 30.52 -24.49
CA ASP A 258 -13.69 31.75 -24.55
C ASP A 258 -12.82 33.01 -24.70
N ALA A 259 -11.58 32.99 -24.14
CA ALA A 259 -10.65 34.13 -24.26
C ALA A 259 -9.95 34.23 -25.63
N VAL A 260 -10.03 33.19 -26.46
CA VAL A 260 -9.42 33.14 -27.80
C VAL A 260 -10.47 33.35 -28.90
N SER A 261 -11.76 33.26 -28.55
CA SER A 261 -12.91 33.54 -29.44
C SER A 261 -13.22 35.02 -29.52
#